data_3f8c2d5aa1b83a6577a25ad76e5d24d1
#
_entry.id   3f8c2d5aa1b83a6577a25ad76e5d24d1
#
_cell.length_a   1.000
_cell.length_b   1.000
_cell.length_c   1.000
_cell.angle_alpha   90.00
_cell.angle_beta   90.00
_cell.angle_gamma   90.00
#
_symmetry.space_group_name_H-M   'P 1'
#
loop_
_entity.id
_entity.type
_entity.pdbx_description
1 polymer ?
#
loop_
_entity_poly.entity_id
_entity_poly.type
_entity_poly.pdbx_seq_one_letter_code
_entity_poly.pdbx_strand_id
1 'polypeptide(L)'
;MRSCQDGRVTQTWTASLWGEGSATYRAILEHPFLSELTSGTLPPEKFGYYLAQDAHYLRDYARALAVVGSKEPTHAVAGMFARHAAATVDVELALHESLLPELGLDPATLEIIPVSPTTLGYSSYLLATAHGGSFAEGLAAVLPCYWIYARVGAALLDRGSPNPRYQRWIDMYGGEEFAATVAEVLACGDAVGAGLGPADDARARQHFAITARYEWMFWDAAWRLEEWPLIGEARTRRPVTAAGSTPL
;
A
#
# COMPACT_ATOMS: atom_id res chain seq x y z
N MET A 1 33.37 41.27 -9.57
CA MET A 1 32.04 40.88 -9.11
C MET A 1 31.86 39.40 -9.38
N ARG A 2 32.00 38.58 -8.37
CA ARG A 2 31.76 37.10 -8.49
C ARG A 2 30.31 36.87 -8.10
N SER A 3 29.49 36.38 -9.08
CA SER A 3 28.13 35.96 -8.87
C SER A 3 28.15 34.73 -7.98
N CYS A 4 27.64 34.83 -6.75
CA CYS A 4 27.25 33.69 -5.94
C CYS A 4 26.03 33.06 -6.63
N GLN A 5 26.25 31.95 -7.31
CA GLN A 5 25.16 31.07 -7.69
C GLN A 5 24.63 30.42 -6.41
N ASP A 6 23.43 30.84 -6.06
CA ASP A 6 22.61 30.26 -4.99
C ASP A 6 22.38 28.77 -5.35
N GLY A 7 23.10 27.88 -4.70
CA GLY A 7 22.92 26.43 -4.83
C GLY A 7 21.65 25.96 -4.11
N ARG A 8 20.50 26.44 -4.56
CA ARG A 8 19.23 25.77 -4.18
C ARG A 8 19.23 24.40 -4.83
N VAL A 9 19.43 23.37 -4.03
CA VAL A 9 19.08 22.00 -4.42
C VAL A 9 17.58 22.06 -4.76
N THR A 10 17.26 22.04 -6.06
CA THR A 10 15.88 21.95 -6.51
C THR A 10 15.32 20.63 -6.03
N GLN A 11 14.38 20.68 -5.09
CA GLN A 11 13.68 19.50 -4.60
C GLN A 11 13.01 18.81 -5.79
N THR A 12 13.24 17.49 -5.95
CA THR A 12 12.61 16.73 -7.02
C THR A 12 11.09 16.66 -6.81
N TRP A 13 10.35 16.35 -7.88
CA TRP A 13 8.90 16.26 -7.81
C TRP A 13 8.45 15.20 -6.81
N THR A 14 9.04 14.01 -6.87
CA THR A 14 8.72 12.93 -5.93
C THR A 14 9.05 13.31 -4.49
N ALA A 15 10.20 13.94 -4.23
CA ALA A 15 10.53 14.44 -2.90
C ALA A 15 9.50 15.47 -2.38
N SER A 16 8.91 16.26 -3.27
CA SER A 16 7.82 17.17 -2.90
C SER A 16 6.49 16.43 -2.64
N LEU A 17 6.18 15.37 -3.41
CA LEU A 17 5.02 14.49 -3.16
C LEU A 17 5.12 13.80 -1.81
N TRP A 18 6.31 13.40 -1.40
CA TRP A 18 6.51 12.75 -0.10
C TRP A 18 6.03 13.63 1.06
N GLY A 19 6.07 14.95 0.90
CA GLY A 19 5.50 15.89 1.87
C GLY A 19 4.04 15.59 2.19
N GLU A 20 3.24 15.24 1.17
CA GLU A 20 1.81 14.94 1.29
C GLU A 20 1.55 13.60 2.01
N GLY A 21 2.43 12.60 1.82
CA GLY A 21 2.29 11.26 2.40
C GLY A 21 3.01 11.05 3.73
N SER A 22 3.90 11.96 4.14
CA SER A 22 4.81 11.74 5.27
C SER A 22 4.11 11.56 6.62
N ALA A 23 2.99 12.25 6.83
CA ALA A 23 2.19 12.08 8.04
C ALA A 23 1.51 10.70 8.09
N THR A 24 0.98 10.25 6.97
CA THR A 24 0.38 8.91 6.83
C THR A 24 1.42 7.82 7.04
N TYR A 25 2.62 7.96 6.45
CA TYR A 25 3.71 7.02 6.65
C TYR A 25 4.11 6.90 8.13
N ARG A 26 4.19 8.01 8.87
CA ARG A 26 4.47 7.98 10.32
C ARG A 26 3.37 7.24 11.08
N ALA A 27 2.11 7.53 10.77
CA ALA A 27 0.97 6.83 11.37
C ALA A 27 0.98 5.32 11.06
N ILE A 28 1.46 4.90 9.89
CA ILE A 28 1.66 3.49 9.54
C ILE A 28 2.76 2.87 10.43
N LEU A 29 3.91 3.51 10.59
CA LEU A 29 5.00 2.99 11.44
C LEU A 29 4.60 2.84 12.92
N GLU A 30 3.68 3.67 13.38
CA GLU A 30 3.13 3.63 14.75
C GLU A 30 1.95 2.67 14.88
N HIS A 31 1.49 2.06 13.77
CA HIS A 31 0.31 1.22 13.76
C HIS A 31 0.54 -0.08 14.56
N PRO A 32 -0.43 -0.52 15.39
CA PRO A 32 -0.31 -1.75 16.19
C PRO A 32 0.04 -2.99 15.37
N PHE A 33 -0.49 -3.11 14.14
CA PHE A 33 -0.16 -4.21 13.24
C PHE A 33 1.36 -4.36 13.04
N LEU A 34 2.07 -3.28 12.71
CA LEU A 34 3.52 -3.31 12.49
C LEU A 34 4.30 -3.51 13.80
N SER A 35 3.82 -2.95 14.90
CA SER A 35 4.42 -3.15 16.21
C SER A 35 4.35 -4.62 16.65
N GLU A 36 3.21 -5.27 16.46
CA GLU A 36 3.03 -6.68 16.80
C GLU A 36 3.69 -7.62 15.78
N LEU A 37 3.79 -7.22 14.50
CA LEU A 37 4.55 -7.95 13.49
C LEU A 37 6.04 -8.02 13.87
N THR A 38 6.63 -6.90 14.28
CA THR A 38 8.06 -6.85 14.67
C THR A 38 8.32 -7.54 16.01
N SER A 39 7.39 -7.49 16.96
CA SER A 39 7.52 -8.23 18.22
C SER A 39 7.22 -9.73 18.08
N GLY A 40 6.68 -10.17 16.92
CA GLY A 40 6.27 -11.55 16.67
C GLY A 40 4.96 -11.95 17.33
N THR A 41 4.22 -10.99 17.91
CA THR A 41 2.97 -11.23 18.66
C THR A 41 1.70 -10.99 17.85
N LEU A 42 1.83 -10.54 16.59
CA LEU A 42 0.68 -10.35 15.71
C LEU A 42 -0.14 -11.65 15.62
N PRO A 43 -1.46 -11.62 15.88
CA PRO A 43 -2.30 -12.80 15.73
C PRO A 43 -2.24 -13.35 14.29
N PRO A 44 -2.04 -14.68 14.13
CA PRO A 44 -1.97 -15.31 12.80
C PRO A 44 -3.19 -15.02 11.91
N GLU A 45 -4.37 -14.90 12.51
CA GLU A 45 -5.60 -14.57 11.80
C GLU A 45 -5.58 -13.18 11.16
N LYS A 46 -4.96 -12.19 11.83
CA LYS A 46 -4.83 -10.83 11.28
C LYS A 46 -3.83 -10.79 10.14
N PHE A 47 -2.73 -11.53 10.26
CA PHE A 47 -1.76 -11.64 9.20
C PHE A 47 -2.31 -12.41 8.00
N GLY A 48 -3.04 -13.50 8.24
CA GLY A 48 -3.75 -14.25 7.21
C GLY A 48 -4.80 -13.41 6.48
N TYR A 49 -5.58 -12.63 7.23
CA TYR A 49 -6.54 -11.68 6.64
C TYR A 49 -5.82 -10.64 5.77
N TYR A 50 -4.72 -10.05 6.27
CA TYR A 50 -3.90 -9.12 5.49
C TYR A 50 -3.47 -9.73 4.16
N LEU A 51 -2.92 -10.95 4.17
CA LEU A 51 -2.47 -11.64 2.95
C LEU A 51 -3.63 -11.93 1.98
N ALA A 52 -4.81 -12.29 2.49
CA ALA A 52 -5.99 -12.51 1.66
C ALA A 52 -6.43 -11.23 0.95
N GLN A 53 -6.46 -10.12 1.68
CA GLN A 53 -6.81 -8.82 1.11
C GLN A 53 -5.72 -8.32 0.15
N ASP A 54 -4.45 -8.61 0.44
CA ASP A 54 -3.31 -8.28 -0.42
C ASP A 54 -3.38 -9.02 -1.77
N ALA A 55 -3.74 -10.31 -1.76
CA ALA A 55 -3.96 -11.08 -3.00
C ALA A 55 -5.07 -10.46 -3.87
N HIS A 56 -6.18 -10.03 -3.28
CA HIS A 56 -7.23 -9.33 -4.01
C HIS A 56 -6.73 -7.98 -4.58
N TYR A 57 -5.99 -7.24 -3.77
CA TYR A 57 -5.43 -5.94 -4.15
C TYR A 57 -4.40 -6.07 -5.28
N LEU A 58 -3.45 -7.00 -5.19
CA LEU A 58 -2.37 -7.16 -6.17
C LEU A 58 -2.91 -7.51 -7.58
N ARG A 59 -4.00 -8.27 -7.68
CA ARG A 59 -4.67 -8.53 -8.99
C ARG A 59 -5.11 -7.26 -9.68
N ASP A 60 -5.70 -6.34 -8.94
CA ASP A 60 -6.18 -5.08 -9.49
C ASP A 60 -5.05 -4.07 -9.66
N TYR A 61 -4.06 -4.10 -8.76
CA TYR A 61 -2.86 -3.29 -8.85
C TYR A 61 -2.06 -3.60 -10.13
N ALA A 62 -1.84 -4.89 -10.44
CA ALA A 62 -1.20 -5.31 -11.68
C ALA A 62 -1.94 -4.77 -12.93
N ARG A 63 -3.28 -4.79 -12.92
CA ARG A 63 -4.10 -4.21 -13.99
C ARG A 63 -3.92 -2.70 -14.07
N ALA A 64 -3.94 -2.02 -12.92
CA ALA A 64 -3.72 -0.57 -12.87
C ALA A 64 -2.35 -0.19 -13.42
N LEU A 65 -1.29 -0.93 -13.07
CA LEU A 65 0.07 -0.72 -13.61
C LEU A 65 0.12 -0.88 -15.13
N ALA A 66 -0.49 -1.93 -15.67
CA ALA A 66 -0.55 -2.15 -17.11
C ALA A 66 -1.28 -1.00 -17.83
N VAL A 67 -2.41 -0.53 -17.28
CA VAL A 67 -3.17 0.59 -17.85
C VAL A 67 -2.36 1.89 -17.75
N VAL A 68 -1.72 2.18 -16.62
CA VAL A 68 -0.85 3.37 -16.47
C VAL A 68 0.27 3.33 -17.51
N GLY A 69 0.98 2.21 -17.61
CA GLY A 69 2.07 2.04 -18.58
C GLY A 69 1.63 2.22 -20.03
N SER A 70 0.40 1.83 -20.38
CA SER A 70 -0.15 1.97 -21.73
C SER A 70 -0.39 3.42 -22.18
N LYS A 71 -0.39 4.37 -21.23
CA LYS A 71 -0.58 5.82 -21.51
C LYS A 71 0.72 6.55 -21.79
N GLU A 72 1.84 5.92 -21.53
CA GLU A 72 3.16 6.53 -21.73
C GLU A 72 3.65 6.27 -23.16
N PRO A 73 4.03 7.31 -23.92
CA PRO A 73 4.46 7.14 -25.30
C PRO A 73 5.86 6.54 -25.44
N THR A 74 6.68 6.53 -24.40
CA THR A 74 8.04 5.99 -24.47
C THR A 74 8.06 4.49 -24.22
N HIS A 75 8.70 3.73 -25.11
CA HIS A 75 8.81 2.27 -24.99
C HIS A 75 9.52 1.84 -23.70
N ALA A 76 10.46 2.62 -23.21
CA ALA A 76 11.22 2.30 -21.99
C ALA A 76 10.31 2.29 -20.75
N VAL A 77 9.53 3.35 -20.56
CA VAL A 77 8.63 3.47 -19.40
C VAL A 77 7.43 2.52 -19.53
N ALA A 78 6.83 2.39 -20.71
CA ALA A 78 5.78 1.41 -20.96
C ALA A 78 6.27 -0.03 -20.64
N GLY A 79 7.50 -0.37 -21.08
CA GLY A 79 8.14 -1.65 -20.79
C GLY A 79 8.42 -1.84 -19.28
N MET A 80 8.82 -0.80 -18.57
CA MET A 80 8.99 -0.84 -17.10
C MET A 80 7.69 -1.21 -16.41
N PHE A 81 6.60 -0.51 -16.69
CA PHE A 81 5.30 -0.81 -16.09
C PHE A 81 4.77 -2.20 -16.46
N ALA A 82 5.02 -2.67 -17.68
CA ALA A 82 4.64 -4.03 -18.09
C ALA A 82 5.41 -5.09 -17.28
N ARG A 83 6.71 -4.90 -17.04
CA ARG A 83 7.49 -5.80 -16.17
C ARG A 83 7.00 -5.77 -14.74
N HIS A 84 6.71 -4.58 -14.20
CA HIS A 84 6.20 -4.45 -12.83
C HIS A 84 4.81 -5.08 -12.68
N ALA A 85 3.93 -4.94 -13.67
CA ALA A 85 2.64 -5.61 -13.67
C ALA A 85 2.79 -7.14 -13.66
N ALA A 86 3.69 -7.70 -14.48
CA ALA A 86 3.97 -9.14 -14.51
C ALA A 86 4.58 -9.60 -13.16
N ALA A 87 5.58 -8.89 -12.63
CA ALA A 87 6.18 -9.22 -11.34
C ALA A 87 5.17 -9.19 -10.18
N THR A 88 4.19 -8.28 -10.22
CA THR A 88 3.12 -8.23 -9.22
C THR A 88 2.26 -9.50 -9.24
N VAL A 89 1.98 -10.05 -10.43
CA VAL A 89 1.26 -11.33 -10.58
C VAL A 89 2.11 -12.49 -10.05
N ASP A 90 3.41 -12.49 -10.33
CA ASP A 90 4.33 -13.53 -9.85
C ASP A 90 4.44 -13.53 -8.32
N VAL A 91 4.45 -12.35 -7.69
CA VAL A 91 4.42 -12.21 -6.22
C VAL A 91 3.12 -12.77 -5.64
N GLU A 92 1.96 -12.48 -6.25
CA GLU A 92 0.68 -13.05 -5.83
C GLU A 92 0.71 -14.58 -5.87
N LEU A 93 1.19 -15.16 -6.97
CA LEU A 93 1.30 -16.62 -7.11
C LEU A 93 2.25 -17.21 -6.07
N ALA A 94 3.40 -16.59 -5.81
CA ALA A 94 4.35 -17.05 -4.82
C ALA A 94 3.79 -16.99 -3.38
N LEU A 95 2.96 -15.99 -3.06
CA LEU A 95 2.24 -15.91 -1.78
C LEU A 95 1.31 -17.11 -1.61
N HIS A 96 0.55 -17.46 -2.66
CA HIS A 96 -0.37 -18.61 -2.63
C HIS A 96 0.36 -19.94 -2.48
N GLU A 97 1.50 -20.11 -3.14
CA GLU A 97 2.21 -21.40 -3.16
C GLU A 97 3.06 -21.64 -1.91
N SER A 98 3.61 -20.64 -1.30
CA SER A 98 4.60 -20.80 -0.22
C SER A 98 4.13 -20.32 1.15
N LEU A 99 3.61 -19.10 1.26
CA LEU A 99 3.37 -18.48 2.56
C LEU A 99 2.07 -18.97 3.21
N LEU A 100 1.04 -19.23 2.41
CA LEU A 100 -0.27 -19.65 2.92
C LEU A 100 -0.27 -21.05 3.53
N PRO A 101 0.32 -22.08 2.89
CA PRO A 101 0.43 -23.40 3.50
C PRO A 101 1.19 -23.38 4.84
N GLU A 102 2.21 -22.54 4.96
CA GLU A 102 2.97 -22.39 6.20
C GLU A 102 2.19 -21.70 7.32
N LEU A 103 1.20 -20.89 6.98
CA LEU A 103 0.26 -20.33 7.95
C LEU A 103 -0.84 -21.31 8.34
N GLY A 104 -0.88 -22.49 7.72
CA GLY A 104 -1.97 -23.45 7.88
C GLY A 104 -3.25 -22.98 7.19
N LEU A 105 -3.13 -22.02 6.28
CA LEU A 105 -4.24 -21.51 5.47
C LEU A 105 -4.25 -22.26 4.14
N ASP A 106 -5.37 -22.91 3.86
CA ASP A 106 -5.61 -23.47 2.54
C ASP A 106 -5.81 -22.32 1.54
N PRO A 107 -5.09 -22.29 0.40
CA PRO A 107 -5.34 -21.33 -0.66
C PRO A 107 -6.82 -21.23 -1.05
N ALA A 108 -7.55 -22.34 -1.07
CA ALA A 108 -8.99 -22.37 -1.30
C ALA A 108 -9.78 -21.61 -0.22
N THR A 109 -9.26 -21.49 1.00
CA THR A 109 -9.89 -20.71 2.08
C THR A 109 -9.76 -19.21 1.83
N LEU A 110 -8.69 -18.76 1.19
CA LEU A 110 -8.51 -17.34 0.86
C LEU A 110 -9.45 -16.88 -0.24
N GLU A 111 -9.74 -17.73 -1.21
CA GLU A 111 -10.73 -17.42 -2.26
C GLU A 111 -12.13 -17.21 -1.69
N ILE A 112 -12.41 -17.77 -0.49
CA ILE A 112 -13.69 -17.61 0.21
C ILE A 112 -13.73 -16.32 1.04
N ILE A 113 -12.57 -15.73 1.40
CA ILE A 113 -12.53 -14.45 2.12
C ILE A 113 -13.00 -13.33 1.17
N PRO A 114 -14.13 -12.68 1.46
CA PRO A 114 -14.63 -11.65 0.57
C PRO A 114 -13.70 -10.43 0.58
N VAL A 115 -13.65 -9.74 -0.57
CA VAL A 115 -12.95 -8.45 -0.66
C VAL A 115 -13.57 -7.48 0.34
N SER A 116 -12.75 -6.88 1.19
CA SER A 116 -13.20 -5.92 2.20
C SER A 116 -13.62 -4.58 1.59
N PRO A 117 -14.44 -3.78 2.29
CA PRO A 117 -14.79 -2.43 1.86
C PRO A 117 -13.57 -1.57 1.53
N THR A 118 -12.54 -1.61 2.36
CA THR A 118 -11.29 -0.85 2.15
C THR A 118 -10.55 -1.33 0.92
N THR A 119 -10.35 -2.64 0.76
CA THR A 119 -9.65 -3.21 -0.40
C THR A 119 -10.39 -2.89 -1.70
N LEU A 120 -11.72 -3.10 -1.72
CA LEU A 120 -12.54 -2.75 -2.87
C LEU A 120 -12.48 -1.25 -3.21
N GLY A 121 -12.57 -0.40 -2.18
CA GLY A 121 -12.48 1.05 -2.35
C GLY A 121 -11.14 1.48 -2.94
N TYR A 122 -10.04 0.93 -2.42
CA TYR A 122 -8.69 1.24 -2.90
C TYR A 122 -8.46 0.75 -4.34
N SER A 123 -8.72 -0.53 -4.63
CA SER A 123 -8.59 -1.09 -5.97
C SER A 123 -9.45 -0.34 -6.99
N SER A 124 -10.71 -0.04 -6.64
CA SER A 124 -11.62 0.70 -7.52
C SER A 124 -11.10 2.12 -7.79
N TYR A 125 -10.56 2.80 -6.79
CA TYR A 125 -9.97 4.12 -6.95
C TYR A 125 -8.76 4.09 -7.89
N LEU A 126 -7.86 3.12 -7.71
CA LEU A 126 -6.70 2.93 -8.58
C LEU A 126 -7.11 2.69 -10.03
N LEU A 127 -8.02 1.74 -10.26
CA LEU A 127 -8.49 1.42 -11.60
C LEU A 127 -9.22 2.60 -12.25
N ALA A 128 -10.08 3.30 -11.51
CA ALA A 128 -10.77 4.49 -12.02
C ALA A 128 -9.78 5.59 -12.41
N THR A 129 -8.77 5.84 -11.59
CA THR A 129 -7.71 6.83 -11.88
C THR A 129 -6.82 6.36 -13.03
N ALA A 130 -6.43 5.08 -13.06
CA ALA A 130 -5.64 4.52 -14.14
C ALA A 130 -6.35 4.63 -15.49
N HIS A 131 -7.65 4.39 -15.57
CA HIS A 131 -8.42 4.48 -16.81
C HIS A 131 -8.79 5.93 -17.17
N GLY A 132 -9.28 6.71 -16.22
CA GLY A 132 -9.85 8.04 -16.47
C GLY A 132 -8.83 9.17 -16.47
N GLY A 133 -7.75 9.06 -15.70
CA GLY A 133 -6.73 10.09 -15.51
C GLY A 133 -5.65 10.10 -16.60
N SER A 134 -4.78 11.10 -16.55
CA SER A 134 -3.54 11.17 -17.33
C SER A 134 -2.51 10.14 -16.84
N PHE A 135 -1.38 10.01 -17.57
CA PHE A 135 -0.25 9.19 -17.09
C PHE A 135 0.25 9.67 -15.73
N ALA A 136 0.43 10.98 -15.55
CA ALA A 136 0.92 11.55 -14.29
C ALA A 136 -0.04 11.30 -13.10
N GLU A 137 -1.35 11.38 -13.33
CA GLU A 137 -2.37 11.06 -12.31
C GLU A 137 -2.34 9.57 -11.94
N GLY A 138 -2.26 8.68 -12.93
CA GLY A 138 -2.15 7.24 -12.73
C GLY A 138 -0.85 6.86 -12.01
N LEU A 139 0.29 7.44 -12.44
CA LEU A 139 1.59 7.24 -11.78
C LEU A 139 1.53 7.67 -10.31
N ALA A 140 1.01 8.87 -10.03
CA ALA A 140 0.89 9.38 -8.67
C ALA A 140 -0.02 8.50 -7.80
N ALA A 141 -1.08 7.93 -8.37
CA ALA A 141 -2.00 7.05 -7.67
C ALA A 141 -1.37 5.68 -7.30
N VAL A 142 -0.52 5.11 -8.16
CA VAL A 142 0.12 3.81 -7.88
C VAL A 142 1.39 3.94 -7.02
N LEU A 143 1.99 5.13 -6.96
CA LEU A 143 3.28 5.35 -6.31
C LEU A 143 3.30 5.06 -4.79
N PRO A 144 2.26 5.37 -3.97
CA PRO A 144 2.28 5.07 -2.54
C PRO A 144 2.50 3.60 -2.21
N CYS A 145 1.90 2.66 -2.94
CA CYS A 145 2.11 1.23 -2.75
C CYS A 145 3.59 0.84 -2.86
N TYR A 146 4.28 1.32 -3.88
CA TYR A 146 5.73 1.10 -4.00
C TYR A 146 6.51 1.75 -2.85
N TRP A 147 6.29 3.02 -2.65
CA TRP A 147 7.19 3.84 -1.85
C TRP A 147 7.00 3.67 -0.35
N ILE A 148 5.74 3.60 0.10
CA ILE A 148 5.44 3.39 1.52
C ILE A 148 5.93 2.00 1.95
N TYR A 149 5.67 0.95 1.16
CA TYR A 149 6.13 -0.41 1.49
C TYR A 149 7.66 -0.51 1.54
N ALA A 150 8.39 0.08 0.58
CA ALA A 150 9.85 0.09 0.64
C ALA A 150 10.36 0.81 1.88
N ARG A 151 9.76 1.94 2.24
CA ARG A 151 10.16 2.68 3.45
C ARG A 151 9.79 1.98 4.74
N VAL A 152 8.63 1.32 4.79
CA VAL A 152 8.23 0.49 5.93
C VAL A 152 9.19 -0.70 6.05
N GLY A 153 9.42 -1.46 4.98
CA GLY A 153 10.36 -2.57 4.97
C GLY A 153 11.74 -2.16 5.46
N ALA A 154 12.32 -1.09 4.90
CA ALA A 154 13.62 -0.56 5.32
C ALA A 154 13.63 -0.15 6.81
N ALA A 155 12.57 0.48 7.32
CA ALA A 155 12.48 0.87 8.73
C ALA A 155 12.36 -0.33 9.68
N LEU A 156 11.87 -1.46 9.21
CA LEU A 156 11.67 -2.66 10.01
C LEU A 156 12.86 -3.63 9.94
N LEU A 157 13.75 -3.53 8.94
CA LEU A 157 14.90 -4.43 8.78
C LEU A 157 15.77 -4.51 10.03
N ASP A 158 16.10 -3.37 10.64
CA ASP A 158 16.95 -3.33 11.83
C ASP A 158 16.28 -3.95 13.07
N ARG A 159 14.96 -3.93 13.11
CA ARG A 159 14.19 -4.52 14.22
C ARG A 159 13.97 -6.00 14.03
N GLY A 160 13.71 -6.41 12.79
CA GLY A 160 13.34 -7.76 12.43
C GLY A 160 12.07 -8.24 13.11
N SER A 161 11.84 -9.55 13.05
CA SER A 161 10.81 -10.24 13.81
C SER A 161 11.32 -11.60 14.29
N PRO A 162 11.04 -12.03 15.54
CA PRO A 162 11.36 -13.38 16.00
C PRO A 162 10.49 -14.45 15.30
N ASN A 163 9.41 -14.06 14.64
CA ASN A 163 8.58 -14.96 13.86
C ASN A 163 9.12 -15.03 12.41
N PRO A 164 9.58 -16.20 11.92
CA PRO A 164 10.21 -16.32 10.62
C PRO A 164 9.29 -15.98 9.45
N ARG A 165 7.97 -16.06 9.62
CA ARG A 165 6.98 -15.71 8.58
C ARG A 165 6.92 -14.19 8.43
N TYR A 166 6.91 -13.45 9.54
CA TYR A 166 6.90 -12.00 9.54
C TYR A 166 8.26 -11.46 9.10
N GLN A 167 9.36 -12.14 9.46
CA GLN A 167 10.69 -11.79 8.99
C GLN A 167 10.78 -11.85 7.46
N ARG A 168 10.25 -12.89 6.83
CA ARG A 168 10.24 -12.99 5.35
C ARG A 168 9.50 -11.83 4.70
N TRP A 169 8.38 -11.40 5.28
CA TRP A 169 7.66 -10.23 4.81
C TRP A 169 8.53 -8.95 4.91
N ILE A 170 9.21 -8.77 6.03
CA ILE A 170 10.15 -7.65 6.24
C ILE A 170 11.28 -7.70 5.21
N ASP A 171 11.89 -8.86 5.01
CA ASP A 171 13.02 -9.05 4.08
C ASP A 171 12.61 -8.76 2.64
N MET A 172 11.41 -9.15 2.25
CA MET A 172 10.89 -8.90 0.91
C MET A 172 10.75 -7.41 0.61
N TYR A 173 10.10 -6.65 1.49
CA TYR A 173 9.86 -5.22 1.28
C TYR A 173 11.06 -4.33 1.65
N GLY A 174 11.94 -4.80 2.53
CA GLY A 174 13.17 -4.10 2.91
C GLY A 174 14.38 -4.45 2.02
N GLY A 175 14.25 -5.43 1.11
CA GLY A 175 15.33 -5.93 0.28
C GLY A 175 15.77 -4.95 -0.83
N GLU A 176 17.02 -5.13 -1.30
CA GLU A 176 17.61 -4.28 -2.34
C GLU A 176 16.88 -4.36 -3.68
N GLU A 177 16.31 -5.52 -4.02
CA GLU A 177 15.57 -5.73 -5.27
C GLU A 177 14.32 -4.86 -5.33
N PHE A 178 13.52 -4.85 -4.24
CA PHE A 178 12.34 -4.02 -4.15
C PHE A 178 12.70 -2.52 -4.10
N ALA A 179 13.78 -2.17 -3.39
CA ALA A 179 14.28 -0.80 -3.37
C ALA A 179 14.72 -0.31 -4.77
N ALA A 180 15.35 -1.17 -5.57
CA ALA A 180 15.72 -0.85 -6.94
C ALA A 180 14.48 -0.63 -7.84
N THR A 181 13.47 -1.50 -7.72
CA THR A 181 12.18 -1.34 -8.41
C THR A 181 11.52 -0.01 -8.08
N VAL A 182 11.51 0.37 -6.80
CA VAL A 182 10.95 1.66 -6.36
C VAL A 182 11.75 2.84 -6.91
N ALA A 183 13.08 2.74 -6.94
CA ALA A 183 13.94 3.78 -7.48
C ALA A 183 13.67 4.05 -8.98
N GLU A 184 13.39 3.00 -9.78
CA GLU A 184 13.00 3.17 -11.19
C GLU A 184 11.71 4.01 -11.32
N VAL A 185 10.70 3.71 -10.52
CA VAL A 185 9.42 4.43 -10.58
C VAL A 185 9.55 5.86 -10.07
N LEU A 186 10.37 6.10 -9.03
CA LEU A 186 10.64 7.44 -8.54
C LEU A 186 11.37 8.29 -9.58
N ALA A 187 12.36 7.74 -10.27
CA ALA A 187 13.08 8.42 -11.35
C ALA A 187 12.14 8.77 -12.51
N CYS A 188 11.23 7.85 -12.87
CA CYS A 188 10.16 8.13 -13.83
C CYS A 188 9.27 9.28 -13.35
N GLY A 189 8.87 9.26 -12.08
CA GLY A 189 8.08 10.32 -11.45
C GLY A 189 8.75 11.68 -11.55
N ASP A 190 10.04 11.77 -11.22
CA ASP A 190 10.79 13.02 -11.30
C ASP A 190 10.89 13.56 -12.73
N ALA A 191 11.08 12.67 -13.72
CA ALA A 191 11.09 13.05 -15.14
C ALA A 191 9.75 13.60 -15.61
N VAL A 192 8.64 12.98 -15.21
CA VAL A 192 7.28 13.42 -15.52
C VAL A 192 6.95 14.72 -14.82
N GLY A 193 7.25 14.79 -13.52
CA GLY A 193 6.95 15.95 -12.68
C GLY A 193 7.61 17.25 -13.15
N ALA A 194 8.80 17.14 -13.75
CA ALA A 194 9.52 18.29 -14.31
C ALA A 194 8.76 19.00 -15.47
N GLY A 195 7.84 18.28 -16.13
CA GLY A 195 7.04 18.82 -17.25
C GLY A 195 5.61 19.19 -16.90
N LEU A 196 5.15 18.98 -15.66
CA LEU A 196 3.76 19.21 -15.28
C LEU A 196 3.44 20.71 -15.13
N GLY A 197 2.31 21.11 -15.70
CA GLY A 197 1.68 22.39 -15.38
C GLY A 197 1.04 22.38 -13.98
N PRO A 198 0.78 23.56 -13.37
CA PRO A 198 0.26 23.64 -12.01
C PRO A 198 -1.04 22.87 -11.76
N ALA A 199 -1.94 22.83 -12.74
CA ALA A 199 -3.22 22.11 -12.63
C ALA A 199 -3.04 20.59 -12.64
N ASP A 200 -2.12 20.08 -13.48
CA ASP A 200 -1.83 18.65 -13.56
C ASP A 200 -1.07 18.17 -12.33
N ASP A 201 -0.11 18.97 -11.85
CA ASP A 201 0.60 18.71 -10.60
C ASP A 201 -0.36 18.63 -9.41
N ALA A 202 -1.30 19.59 -9.30
CA ALA A 202 -2.28 19.59 -8.23
C ALA A 202 -3.16 18.32 -8.23
N ARG A 203 -3.60 17.84 -9.42
CA ARG A 203 -4.38 16.60 -9.53
C ARG A 203 -3.56 15.36 -9.17
N ALA A 204 -2.33 15.28 -9.67
CA ALA A 204 -1.43 14.18 -9.34
C ALA A 204 -1.15 14.12 -7.82
N ARG A 205 -0.89 15.24 -7.16
CA ARG A 205 -0.73 15.32 -5.70
C ARG A 205 -1.98 14.86 -4.95
N GLN A 206 -3.16 15.23 -5.42
CA GLN A 206 -4.41 14.79 -4.82
C GLN A 206 -4.56 13.26 -4.88
N HIS A 207 -4.24 12.64 -6.03
CA HIS A 207 -4.28 11.19 -6.17
C HIS A 207 -3.28 10.50 -5.25
N PHE A 208 -2.04 10.99 -5.19
CA PHE A 208 -1.03 10.48 -4.27
C PHE A 208 -1.48 10.55 -2.80
N ALA A 209 -2.01 11.70 -2.38
CA ALA A 209 -2.47 11.88 -1.00
C ALA A 209 -3.64 10.96 -0.63
N ILE A 210 -4.56 10.69 -1.58
CA ILE A 210 -5.69 9.79 -1.37
C ILE A 210 -5.20 8.35 -1.25
N THR A 211 -4.35 7.88 -2.18
CA THR A 211 -3.87 6.50 -2.16
C THR A 211 -2.91 6.24 -1.00
N ALA A 212 -2.11 7.23 -0.57
CA ALA A 212 -1.34 7.13 0.66
C ALA A 212 -2.23 6.91 1.90
N ARG A 213 -3.43 7.51 1.96
CA ARG A 213 -4.39 7.25 3.04
C ARG A 213 -4.97 5.85 2.96
N TYR A 214 -5.21 5.35 1.75
CA TYR A 214 -5.66 3.97 1.57
C TYR A 214 -4.61 2.96 2.05
N GLU A 215 -3.31 3.27 1.95
CA GLU A 215 -2.27 2.41 2.55
C GLU A 215 -2.46 2.28 4.06
N TRP A 216 -2.65 3.38 4.78
CA TRP A 216 -2.93 3.30 6.21
C TRP A 216 -4.23 2.55 6.51
N MET A 217 -5.30 2.80 5.74
CA MET A 217 -6.58 2.12 5.90
C MET A 217 -6.47 0.62 5.66
N PHE A 218 -5.57 0.18 4.77
CA PHE A 218 -5.33 -1.23 4.50
C PHE A 218 -4.75 -1.96 5.72
N TRP A 219 -3.77 -1.37 6.41
CA TRP A 219 -3.23 -1.89 7.67
C TRP A 219 -4.28 -1.93 8.77
N ASP A 220 -5.08 -0.86 8.90
CA ASP A 220 -6.14 -0.75 9.90
C ASP A 220 -7.30 -1.72 9.63
N ALA A 221 -7.66 -1.93 8.38
CA ALA A 221 -8.65 -2.94 7.99
C ALA A 221 -8.22 -4.35 8.37
N ALA A 222 -6.96 -4.71 8.12
CA ALA A 222 -6.40 -5.99 8.53
C ALA A 222 -6.31 -6.13 10.05
N TRP A 223 -5.95 -5.06 10.76
CA TRP A 223 -5.93 -5.04 12.21
C TRP A 223 -7.29 -5.30 12.84
N ARG A 224 -8.36 -4.72 12.24
CA ARG A 224 -9.74 -4.85 12.72
C ARG A 224 -10.48 -6.07 12.15
N LEU A 225 -9.86 -6.83 11.22
CA LEU A 225 -10.52 -7.88 10.44
C LEU A 225 -11.81 -7.32 9.82
N GLU A 226 -11.67 -6.27 9.01
CA GLU A 226 -12.78 -5.50 8.47
C GLU A 226 -13.75 -6.37 7.66
N GLU A 227 -15.03 -6.26 7.97
CA GLU A 227 -16.11 -6.94 7.27
C GLU A 227 -17.14 -5.92 6.73
N TRP A 228 -17.89 -6.37 5.74
CA TRP A 228 -19.04 -5.60 5.28
C TRP A 228 -20.08 -5.47 6.39
N PRO A 229 -20.68 -4.29 6.59
CA PRO A 229 -21.71 -4.15 7.60
C PRO A 229 -22.92 -5.02 7.24
N LEU A 230 -23.39 -5.80 8.19
CA LEU A 230 -24.64 -6.55 8.05
C LEU A 230 -25.82 -5.57 7.98
N ILE A 231 -26.49 -5.53 6.83
CA ILE A 231 -27.68 -4.71 6.63
C ILE A 231 -28.90 -5.55 6.99
N GLY A 232 -29.63 -5.15 8.05
CA GLY A 232 -30.90 -5.78 8.44
C GLY A 232 -30.89 -6.53 9.77
N GLU A 233 -29.75 -6.80 10.39
CA GLU A 233 -29.72 -7.22 11.78
C GLU A 233 -29.68 -5.99 12.69
N ALA A 234 -30.79 -5.74 13.39
CA ALA A 234 -30.81 -4.73 14.45
C ALA A 234 -29.65 -5.04 15.41
N ARG A 235 -28.71 -4.12 15.54
CA ARG A 235 -27.68 -4.19 16.58
C ARG A 235 -28.44 -4.28 17.93
N THR A 236 -28.63 -5.49 18.44
CA THR A 236 -29.03 -5.69 19.81
C THR A 236 -27.90 -5.12 20.67
N ARG A 237 -28.09 -3.87 21.09
CA ARG A 237 -27.26 -3.26 22.13
C ARG A 237 -27.37 -4.19 23.32
N ARG A 238 -26.30 -4.89 23.68
CA ARG A 238 -26.21 -5.54 24.98
C ARG A 238 -26.52 -4.45 26.01
N PRO A 239 -27.57 -4.62 26.84
CA PRO A 239 -27.83 -3.64 27.89
C PRO A 239 -26.59 -3.63 28.79
N VAL A 240 -26.03 -2.45 29.01
CA VAL A 240 -25.09 -2.21 30.09
C VAL A 240 -25.87 -2.49 31.37
N THR A 241 -25.64 -3.63 31.98
CA THR A 241 -26.16 -3.92 33.31
C THR A 241 -25.59 -2.90 34.28
N ALA A 242 -26.41 -1.96 34.70
CA ALA A 242 -26.08 -1.08 35.80
C ALA A 242 -25.78 -1.96 37.02
N ALA A 243 -24.55 -1.82 37.54
CA ALA A 243 -24.17 -2.44 38.82
C ALA A 243 -25.12 -2.02 39.90
N GLY A 244 -25.74 -3.01 40.54
CA GLY A 244 -26.74 -2.83 41.58
C GLY A 244 -26.20 -2.02 42.74
N SER A 245 -26.97 -0.99 43.08
CA SER A 245 -26.94 -0.33 44.38
C SER A 245 -27.44 -1.32 45.44
N THR A 246 -26.58 -1.68 46.37
CA THR A 246 -26.99 -2.36 47.61
C THR A 246 -27.58 -1.31 48.56
N PRO A 247 -28.80 -1.45 49.05
CA PRO A 247 -29.26 -0.69 50.22
C PRO A 247 -28.88 -1.42 51.52
N LEU A 248 -28.48 -0.66 52.48
CA LEU A 248 -28.21 -0.85 53.90
C LEU A 248 -28.60 -2.20 54.55
#